data_7dc16fd0d29a85b21a2e96355e34c28b
#
_entry.id   7dc16fd0d29a85b21a2e96355e34c28b
#
_cell.length_a   1.000
_cell.length_b   1.000
_cell.length_c   1.000
_cell.angle_alpha   90.00
_cell.angle_beta   90.00
_cell.angle_gamma   90.00
#
_symmetry.space_group_name_H-M   'P 1'
#
loop_
_entity.id
_entity.type
_entity.pdbx_description
1 polymer ?
#
loop_
_entity_poly.entity_id
_entity_poly.type
_entity_poly.pdbx_seq_one_letter_code
_entity_poly.pdbx_strand_id
1 'polypeptide(L)'
;MDRVLAFGCHPDDLEFMCGGTLALLAKKGYEVHTATMAGGEAGSPTLRPQEIRAVRLAECADAARLVGGRYHYAGGHDLEIEYSSACRKLATRVIREVDPLIVLTHPPMDYLADHEQTSLLVRNAAYVASVPLYDCGVPTKATGRFPYLFYWNSSSLSDIFGRPLPLHFGIDVTAAMGVKEKMLACHESQRSWLEYHNKFAYIEQMKEKSREQGKVIGREYGECFLQHRSVGHPHDNILAEILGDLCVTL
;
A
#
# COMPACT_ATOMS: atom_id res chain seq x y z
N MET A 1 11.86 3.55 17.43
CA MET A 1 10.46 3.64 16.95
C MET A 1 10.31 2.61 15.85
N ASP A 2 9.32 1.74 15.95
CA ASP A 2 9.09 0.74 14.91
C ASP A 2 8.45 1.39 13.68
N ARG A 3 8.79 0.86 12.49
CA ARG A 3 8.41 1.43 11.21
C ARG A 3 7.38 0.55 10.51
N VAL A 4 6.43 1.21 9.87
CA VAL A 4 5.44 0.59 8.99
C VAL A 4 5.67 1.09 7.58
N LEU A 5 5.70 0.18 6.62
CA LEU A 5 5.81 0.48 5.20
C LEU A 5 4.54 0.02 4.48
N ALA A 6 3.77 0.94 3.91
CA ALA A 6 2.79 0.62 2.88
C ALA A 6 3.45 0.76 1.51
N PHE A 7 3.45 -0.34 0.74
CA PHE A 7 4.12 -0.40 -0.55
C PHE A 7 3.08 -0.72 -1.66
N GLY A 8 2.60 0.32 -2.34
CA GLY A 8 1.68 0.21 -3.47
C GLY A 8 2.41 0.12 -4.81
N CYS A 9 1.64 -0.04 -5.87
CA CYS A 9 2.14 -0.01 -7.23
C CYS A 9 2.20 1.42 -7.76
N HIS A 10 1.06 2.10 -7.77
CA HIS A 10 0.92 3.45 -8.30
C HIS A 10 0.68 4.48 -7.20
N PRO A 11 0.96 5.76 -7.47
CA PRO A 11 0.49 6.86 -6.63
C PRO A 11 -1.02 6.79 -6.43
N ASP A 12 -1.50 6.81 -5.18
CA ASP A 12 -2.89 6.73 -4.72
C ASP A 12 -3.40 5.36 -4.22
N ASP A 13 -2.84 4.24 -4.67
CA ASP A 13 -3.28 2.89 -4.28
C ASP A 13 -3.40 2.72 -2.77
N LEU A 14 -2.34 3.09 -2.06
CA LEU A 14 -2.25 2.86 -0.61
C LEU A 14 -3.15 3.80 0.20
N GLU A 15 -3.34 5.03 -0.25
CA GLU A 15 -4.28 5.97 0.36
C GLU A 15 -5.72 5.45 0.21
N PHE A 16 -6.02 4.92 -0.97
CA PHE A 16 -7.32 4.33 -1.27
C PHE A 16 -7.58 3.09 -0.42
N MET A 17 -6.59 2.19 -0.25
CA MET A 17 -6.79 0.86 0.31
C MET A 17 -6.48 0.75 1.81
N CYS A 18 -5.45 1.46 2.33
CA CYS A 18 -5.01 1.33 3.73
C CYS A 18 -4.70 2.66 4.44
N GLY A 19 -5.08 3.81 3.86
CA GLY A 19 -4.79 5.13 4.43
C GLY A 19 -5.35 5.33 5.85
N GLY A 20 -6.49 4.75 6.17
CA GLY A 20 -7.06 4.79 7.51
C GLY A 20 -6.22 4.01 8.53
N THR A 21 -5.79 2.82 8.19
CA THR A 21 -4.88 1.99 9.01
C THR A 21 -3.55 2.72 9.25
N LEU A 22 -2.98 3.35 8.21
CA LEU A 22 -1.75 4.15 8.37
C LEU A 22 -1.93 5.32 9.34
N ALA A 23 -3.05 6.02 9.26
CA ALA A 23 -3.36 7.11 10.18
C ALA A 23 -3.50 6.62 11.65
N LEU A 24 -4.10 5.44 11.85
CA LEU A 24 -4.20 4.84 13.18
C LEU A 24 -2.85 4.40 13.73
N LEU A 25 -1.99 3.80 12.91
CA LEU A 25 -0.64 3.39 13.30
C LEU A 25 0.24 4.59 13.62
N ALA A 26 0.14 5.69 12.86
CA ALA A 26 0.81 6.95 13.18
C ALA A 26 0.38 7.50 14.56
N LYS A 27 -0.92 7.46 14.87
CA LYS A 27 -1.44 7.85 16.22
C LYS A 27 -0.92 6.96 17.35
N LYS A 28 -0.58 5.70 17.06
CA LYS A 28 0.04 4.76 18.01
C LYS A 28 1.55 4.96 18.16
N GLY A 29 2.13 5.92 17.43
CA GLY A 29 3.55 6.27 17.52
C GLY A 29 4.48 5.46 16.58
N TYR A 30 3.93 4.77 15.59
CA TYR A 30 4.74 4.14 14.55
C TYR A 30 5.24 5.17 13.54
N GLU A 31 6.48 5.01 13.07
CA GLU A 31 7.01 5.81 11.95
C GLU A 31 6.44 5.24 10.64
N VAL A 32 5.60 6.03 9.97
CA VAL A 32 4.93 5.62 8.74
C VAL A 32 5.79 5.94 7.53
N HIS A 33 6.00 4.94 6.69
CA HIS A 33 6.60 5.06 5.38
C HIS A 33 5.60 4.59 4.32
N THR A 34 5.55 5.31 3.21
CA THR A 34 4.79 4.92 2.03
C THR A 34 5.73 4.77 0.85
N ALA A 35 5.45 3.84 -0.05
CA ALA A 35 6.24 3.64 -1.25
C ALA A 35 5.37 3.26 -2.44
N THR A 36 5.80 3.64 -3.65
CA THR A 36 5.22 3.11 -4.88
C THR A 36 6.27 2.47 -5.75
N MET A 37 5.87 1.39 -6.46
CA MET A 37 6.74 0.71 -7.40
C MET A 37 6.92 1.55 -8.67
N ALA A 38 5.82 2.08 -9.22
CA ALA A 38 5.75 2.93 -10.41
C ALA A 38 5.50 4.40 -10.05
N GLY A 39 5.76 5.29 -10.99
CA GLY A 39 5.57 6.73 -10.81
C GLY A 39 4.25 7.26 -11.37
N GLY A 40 3.43 6.40 -12.00
CA GLY A 40 2.14 6.76 -12.59
C GLY A 40 2.26 7.64 -13.83
N GLU A 41 3.33 7.49 -14.60
CA GLU A 41 3.66 8.32 -15.76
C GLU A 41 2.75 8.13 -16.98
N ALA A 42 1.92 7.09 -17.01
CA ALA A 42 0.90 6.88 -18.02
C ALA A 42 -0.45 7.57 -17.69
N GLY A 43 -0.60 8.11 -16.49
CA GLY A 43 -1.87 8.64 -15.96
C GLY A 43 -2.19 10.10 -16.35
N SER A 44 -1.89 10.55 -17.59
CA SER A 44 -2.28 11.88 -18.05
C SER A 44 -2.57 11.92 -19.55
N PRO A 45 -3.62 12.63 -19.98
CA PRO A 45 -3.91 12.84 -21.39
C PRO A 45 -3.14 14.03 -22.01
N THR A 46 -2.52 14.89 -21.19
CA THR A 46 -2.00 16.19 -21.64
C THR A 46 -0.55 16.44 -21.27
N LEU A 47 -0.08 15.90 -20.15
CA LEU A 47 1.29 16.07 -19.68
C LEU A 47 2.20 14.98 -20.24
N ARG A 48 3.45 15.33 -20.48
CA ARG A 48 4.47 14.34 -20.86
C ARG A 48 4.75 13.39 -19.68
N PRO A 49 5.18 12.14 -19.93
CA PRO A 49 5.39 11.13 -18.88
C PRO A 49 6.26 11.61 -17.70
N GLN A 50 7.35 12.35 -17.97
CA GLN A 50 8.21 12.85 -16.89
C GLN A 50 7.54 13.98 -16.08
N GLU A 51 6.68 14.78 -16.71
CA GLU A 51 5.96 15.87 -16.04
C GLU A 51 4.90 15.35 -15.09
N ILE A 52 4.03 14.46 -15.58
CA ILE A 52 2.99 13.85 -14.73
C ILE A 52 3.61 13.03 -13.61
N ARG A 53 4.68 12.26 -13.87
CA ARG A 53 5.39 11.53 -12.83
C ARG A 53 5.87 12.48 -11.72
N ALA A 54 6.51 13.58 -12.07
CA ALA A 54 6.99 14.55 -11.07
C ALA A 54 5.85 15.10 -10.20
N VAL A 55 4.70 15.40 -10.80
CA VAL A 55 3.49 15.85 -10.09
C VAL A 55 3.02 14.75 -9.13
N ARG A 56 2.81 13.53 -9.61
CA ARG A 56 2.27 12.42 -8.81
C ARG A 56 3.18 12.02 -7.66
N LEU A 57 4.52 12.04 -7.84
CA LEU A 57 5.46 11.79 -6.75
C LEU A 57 5.40 12.87 -5.67
N ALA A 58 5.19 14.14 -6.04
CA ALA A 58 4.99 15.21 -5.09
C ALA A 58 3.67 15.04 -4.31
N GLU A 59 2.58 14.65 -4.98
CA GLU A 59 1.28 14.33 -4.37
C GLU A 59 1.40 13.19 -3.34
N CYS A 60 2.14 12.11 -3.66
CA CYS A 60 2.46 11.03 -2.70
C CYS A 60 3.20 11.56 -1.46
N ALA A 61 4.17 12.44 -1.65
CA ALA A 61 4.92 13.01 -0.53
C ALA A 61 4.03 13.91 0.34
N ASP A 62 3.09 14.64 -0.27
CA ASP A 62 2.11 15.45 0.46
C ASP A 62 1.14 14.57 1.26
N ALA A 63 0.63 13.50 0.67
CA ALA A 63 -0.22 12.53 1.34
C ALA A 63 0.49 11.89 2.55
N ALA A 64 1.73 11.44 2.39
CA ALA A 64 2.52 10.85 3.48
C ALA A 64 2.70 11.84 4.65
N ARG A 65 2.96 13.12 4.36
CA ARG A 65 3.13 14.17 5.39
C ARG A 65 1.90 14.36 6.29
N LEU A 66 0.69 14.08 5.80
CA LEU A 66 -0.54 14.20 6.62
C LEU A 66 -0.58 13.24 7.81
N VAL A 67 0.18 12.15 7.75
CA VAL A 67 0.35 11.20 8.86
C VAL A 67 1.75 11.27 9.48
N GLY A 68 2.52 12.35 9.21
CA GLY A 68 3.91 12.50 9.68
C GLY A 68 4.86 11.51 9.03
N GLY A 69 4.47 10.89 7.92
CA GLY A 69 5.22 9.85 7.22
C GLY A 69 6.20 10.37 6.18
N ARG A 70 6.91 9.42 5.55
CA ARG A 70 7.85 9.67 4.44
C ARG A 70 7.51 8.81 3.25
N TYR A 71 7.59 9.40 2.06
CA TYR A 71 7.35 8.72 0.79
C TYR A 71 8.66 8.27 0.13
N HIS A 72 8.62 7.11 -0.53
CA HIS A 72 9.71 6.51 -1.31
C HIS A 72 9.22 6.13 -2.71
N TYR A 73 10.01 6.44 -3.72
CA TYR A 73 9.78 5.96 -5.10
C TYR A 73 10.77 4.85 -5.42
N ALA A 74 10.29 3.67 -5.77
CA ALA A 74 11.16 2.53 -6.08
C ALA A 74 11.90 2.70 -7.41
N GLY A 75 11.30 3.33 -8.42
CA GLY A 75 11.95 3.63 -9.70
C GLY A 75 11.49 2.73 -10.86
N GLY A 76 10.40 2.00 -10.71
CA GLY A 76 9.77 1.25 -11.79
C GLY A 76 8.94 2.13 -12.72
N HIS A 77 8.51 1.58 -13.85
CA HIS A 77 7.71 2.27 -14.85
C HIS A 77 6.25 1.81 -14.82
N ASP A 78 5.35 2.77 -15.00
CA ASP A 78 3.91 2.56 -15.01
C ASP A 78 3.49 1.64 -16.16
N LEU A 79 2.63 0.66 -15.90
CA LEU A 79 2.17 -0.39 -16.82
C LEU A 79 3.27 -1.33 -17.35
N GLU A 80 4.48 -1.26 -16.79
CA GLU A 80 5.63 -2.09 -17.17
C GLU A 80 6.21 -2.85 -15.97
N ILE A 81 5.46 -2.98 -14.87
CA ILE A 81 5.93 -3.70 -13.69
C ILE A 81 5.89 -5.21 -13.94
N GLU A 82 7.05 -5.84 -13.85
CA GLU A 82 7.21 -7.27 -14.07
C GLU A 82 8.05 -7.93 -12.95
N TYR A 83 7.86 -9.22 -12.72
CA TYR A 83 8.72 -9.97 -11.81
C TYR A 83 10.08 -10.23 -12.46
N SER A 84 10.94 -9.24 -12.40
CA SER A 84 12.32 -9.30 -12.91
C SER A 84 13.34 -9.11 -11.78
N SER A 85 14.61 -9.45 -12.09
CA SER A 85 15.72 -9.17 -11.16
C SER A 85 15.90 -7.67 -10.91
N ALA A 86 15.66 -6.84 -11.93
CA ALA A 86 15.75 -5.39 -11.82
C ALA A 86 14.67 -4.85 -10.86
N CYS A 87 13.40 -5.15 -11.09
CA CYS A 87 12.29 -4.70 -10.24
C CYS A 87 12.39 -5.24 -8.81
N ARG A 88 12.86 -6.49 -8.63
CA ARG A 88 13.10 -7.05 -7.30
C ARG A 88 14.18 -6.28 -6.53
N LYS A 89 15.27 -5.86 -7.19
CA LYS A 89 16.30 -5.01 -6.57
C LYS A 89 15.74 -3.67 -6.12
N LEU A 90 14.88 -3.03 -6.93
CA LEU A 90 14.20 -1.78 -6.58
C LEU A 90 13.37 -1.94 -5.31
N ALA A 91 12.48 -2.93 -5.26
CA ALA A 91 11.66 -3.20 -4.08
C ALA A 91 12.50 -3.55 -2.83
N THR A 92 13.55 -4.38 -2.99
CA THR A 92 14.43 -4.76 -1.89
C THR A 92 15.19 -3.57 -1.32
N ARG A 93 15.64 -2.64 -2.18
CA ARG A 93 16.28 -1.40 -1.74
C ARG A 93 15.39 -0.60 -0.80
N VAL A 94 14.13 -0.36 -1.19
CA VAL A 94 13.17 0.37 -0.36
C VAL A 94 12.97 -0.32 1.00
N ILE A 95 12.75 -1.65 1.00
CA ILE A 95 12.57 -2.40 2.26
C ILE A 95 13.81 -2.30 3.16
N ARG A 96 15.03 -2.38 2.61
CA ARG A 96 16.26 -2.23 3.37
C ARG A 96 16.47 -0.81 3.91
N GLU A 97 16.14 0.21 3.13
CA GLU A 97 16.22 1.62 3.55
C GLU A 97 15.26 1.92 4.70
N VAL A 98 14.07 1.35 4.64
CA VAL A 98 13.05 1.54 5.69
C VAL A 98 13.28 0.61 6.88
N ASP A 99 13.72 -0.63 6.69
CA ASP A 99 13.81 -1.69 7.71
C ASP A 99 12.51 -1.80 8.53
N PRO A 100 11.36 -2.09 7.88
CA PRO A 100 10.06 -2.02 8.54
C PRO A 100 9.80 -3.24 9.45
N LEU A 101 9.03 -3.03 10.53
CA LEU A 101 8.41 -4.10 11.30
C LEU A 101 7.19 -4.68 10.56
N ILE A 102 6.42 -3.81 9.92
CA ILE A 102 5.18 -4.15 9.22
C ILE A 102 5.25 -3.69 7.77
N VAL A 103 4.88 -4.56 6.84
CA VAL A 103 4.70 -4.24 5.42
C VAL A 103 3.25 -4.49 5.04
N LEU A 104 2.62 -3.49 4.43
CA LEU A 104 1.29 -3.59 3.81
C LEU A 104 1.47 -3.46 2.30
N THR A 105 0.81 -4.31 1.49
CA THR A 105 0.92 -4.26 0.03
C THR A 105 -0.32 -4.83 -0.66
N HIS A 106 -0.33 -4.82 -2.01
CA HIS A 106 -1.40 -5.41 -2.83
C HIS A 106 -1.60 -6.90 -2.56
N PRO A 107 -2.83 -7.42 -2.74
CA PRO A 107 -3.08 -8.86 -2.70
C PRO A 107 -2.40 -9.56 -3.88
N PRO A 108 -2.15 -10.89 -3.76
CA PRO A 108 -1.58 -11.67 -4.85
C PRO A 108 -2.47 -11.80 -6.10
N MET A 109 -3.75 -11.47 -5.99
CA MET A 109 -4.73 -11.48 -7.07
C MET A 109 -5.50 -10.16 -7.05
N ASP A 110 -5.41 -9.40 -8.13
CA ASP A 110 -6.02 -8.08 -8.30
C ASP A 110 -6.44 -7.89 -9.77
N TYR A 111 -7.25 -6.86 -10.05
CA TYR A 111 -7.74 -6.57 -11.40
C TYR A 111 -6.64 -6.10 -12.36
N LEU A 112 -5.52 -5.60 -11.85
CA LEU A 112 -4.44 -5.03 -12.64
C LEU A 112 -3.15 -5.84 -12.44
N ALA A 113 -2.53 -6.23 -13.56
CA ALA A 113 -1.29 -7.03 -13.55
C ALA A 113 -0.16 -6.35 -12.75
N ASP A 114 0.01 -5.02 -12.88
CA ASP A 114 1.02 -4.26 -12.14
C ASP A 114 0.85 -4.41 -10.61
N HIS A 115 -0.39 -4.47 -10.10
CA HIS A 115 -0.68 -4.70 -8.68
C HIS A 115 -0.23 -6.11 -8.24
N GLU A 116 -0.55 -7.13 -9.04
CA GLU A 116 -0.15 -8.51 -8.77
C GLU A 116 1.38 -8.68 -8.83
N GLN A 117 2.03 -8.05 -9.82
CA GLN A 117 3.49 -8.05 -9.94
C GLN A 117 4.14 -7.32 -8.76
N THR A 118 3.59 -6.18 -8.33
CA THR A 118 4.05 -5.45 -7.15
C THR A 118 3.88 -6.31 -5.89
N SER A 119 2.74 -6.98 -5.71
CA SER A 119 2.53 -7.92 -4.61
C SER A 119 3.61 -9.01 -4.56
N LEU A 120 3.90 -9.63 -5.70
CA LEU A 120 4.92 -10.67 -5.82
C LEU A 120 6.34 -10.13 -5.54
N LEU A 121 6.66 -8.95 -6.06
CA LEU A 121 7.94 -8.28 -5.85
C LEU A 121 8.15 -7.90 -4.39
N VAL A 122 7.17 -7.26 -3.75
CA VAL A 122 7.24 -6.85 -2.34
C VAL A 122 7.31 -8.05 -1.41
N ARG A 123 6.50 -9.10 -1.66
CA ARG A 123 6.58 -10.36 -0.91
C ARG A 123 7.98 -10.98 -0.98
N ASN A 124 8.56 -11.05 -2.18
CA ASN A 124 9.91 -11.59 -2.34
C ASN A 124 10.96 -10.67 -1.71
N ALA A 125 10.83 -9.34 -1.90
CA ALA A 125 11.74 -8.36 -1.33
C ALA A 125 11.73 -8.38 0.21
N ALA A 126 10.56 -8.56 0.84
CA ALA A 126 10.41 -8.71 2.28
C ALA A 126 11.22 -9.90 2.83
N TYR A 127 11.34 -10.98 2.06
CA TYR A 127 12.19 -12.12 2.40
C TYR A 127 13.67 -11.83 2.15
N VAL A 128 14.03 -11.40 0.91
CA VAL A 128 15.44 -11.30 0.52
C VAL A 128 16.15 -10.08 1.12
N ALA A 129 15.43 -9.09 1.66
CA ALA A 129 16.02 -7.95 2.34
C ALA A 129 16.89 -8.36 3.53
N SER A 130 16.58 -9.49 4.20
CA SER A 130 17.37 -10.05 5.31
C SER A 130 18.59 -10.84 4.86
N VAL A 131 18.75 -11.15 3.56
CA VAL A 131 19.86 -11.94 3.03
C VAL A 131 21.11 -11.06 2.83
N PRO A 132 22.20 -11.20 3.62
CA PRO A 132 23.30 -10.24 3.62
C PRO A 132 24.01 -10.10 2.27
N LEU A 133 24.16 -11.21 1.53
CA LEU A 133 24.88 -11.22 0.24
C LEU A 133 23.98 -10.89 -0.96
N TYR A 134 22.69 -10.60 -0.74
CA TYR A 134 21.83 -10.16 -1.83
C TYR A 134 22.15 -8.72 -2.23
N ASP A 135 22.64 -8.55 -3.46
CA ASP A 135 22.91 -7.22 -4.04
C ASP A 135 21.63 -6.59 -4.60
N CYS A 136 21.19 -5.50 -3.99
CA CYS A 136 20.05 -4.70 -4.47
C CYS A 136 20.46 -3.49 -5.33
N GLY A 137 21.73 -3.44 -5.77
CA GLY A 137 22.22 -2.40 -6.67
C GLY A 137 22.74 -1.14 -5.98
N VAL A 138 22.62 -1.03 -4.65
CA VAL A 138 23.14 0.07 -3.84
C VAL A 138 23.66 -0.47 -2.50
N PRO A 139 24.64 0.19 -1.87
CA PRO A 139 25.14 -0.21 -0.57
C PRO A 139 24.06 -0.02 0.51
N THR A 140 23.38 -1.09 0.88
CA THR A 140 22.40 -1.10 1.96
C THR A 140 22.68 -2.25 2.92
N LYS A 141 22.39 -2.04 4.19
CA LYS A 141 22.48 -3.10 5.19
C LYS A 141 21.26 -4.04 5.06
N ALA A 142 21.51 -5.35 5.19
CA ALA A 142 20.43 -6.32 5.29
C ALA A 142 19.57 -6.04 6.54
N THR A 143 18.25 -6.27 6.44
CA THR A 143 17.36 -6.15 7.59
C THR A 143 17.65 -7.22 8.64
N GLY A 144 17.44 -6.90 9.92
CA GLY A 144 17.71 -7.84 11.02
C GLY A 144 16.58 -8.85 11.26
N ARG A 145 15.46 -8.71 10.54
CA ARG A 145 14.25 -9.52 10.74
C ARG A 145 13.44 -9.65 9.45
N PHE A 146 12.56 -10.63 9.41
CA PHE A 146 11.46 -10.68 8.45
C PHE A 146 10.31 -9.82 8.98
N PRO A 147 9.74 -8.90 8.17
CA PRO A 147 8.60 -8.10 8.60
C PRO A 147 7.33 -8.93 8.70
N TYR A 148 6.36 -8.47 9.52
CA TYR A 148 4.97 -8.84 9.36
C TYR A 148 4.48 -8.35 8.00
N LEU A 149 3.95 -9.25 7.17
CA LEU A 149 3.49 -8.92 5.82
C LEU A 149 1.98 -9.12 5.73
N PHE A 150 1.30 -8.06 5.33
CA PHE A 150 -0.15 -8.07 5.13
C PHE A 150 -0.49 -7.59 3.71
N TYR A 151 -1.56 -8.14 3.18
CA TYR A 151 -2.14 -7.72 1.92
C TYR A 151 -3.47 -7.04 2.21
N TRP A 152 -3.67 -5.82 1.71
CA TRP A 152 -5.00 -5.20 1.75
C TRP A 152 -5.94 -5.92 0.78
N ASN A 153 -7.24 -5.66 0.88
CA ASN A 153 -8.22 -6.20 -0.05
C ASN A 153 -7.96 -5.65 -1.47
N SER A 154 -8.44 -6.34 -2.50
CA SER A 154 -8.37 -5.80 -3.87
C SER A 154 -9.26 -4.57 -4.02
N SER A 155 -8.95 -3.70 -4.99
CA SER A 155 -9.76 -2.51 -5.28
C SER A 155 -11.19 -2.86 -5.74
N SER A 156 -11.37 -4.04 -6.35
CA SER A 156 -12.69 -4.58 -6.71
C SER A 156 -13.41 -5.26 -5.54
N LEU A 157 -12.74 -5.46 -4.39
CA LEU A 157 -13.18 -6.27 -3.23
C LEU A 157 -13.42 -7.75 -3.57
N SER A 158 -12.87 -8.21 -4.68
CA SER A 158 -13.00 -9.59 -5.19
C SER A 158 -11.75 -10.00 -5.97
N ASP A 159 -11.64 -11.29 -6.23
CA ASP A 159 -10.68 -11.82 -7.21
C ASP A 159 -11.12 -11.49 -8.65
N ILE A 160 -10.27 -11.86 -9.63
CA ILE A 160 -10.56 -11.65 -11.07
C ILE A 160 -11.77 -12.47 -11.57
N PHE A 161 -12.30 -13.39 -10.77
CA PHE A 161 -13.50 -14.19 -11.05
C PHE A 161 -14.74 -13.67 -10.31
N GLY A 162 -14.65 -12.52 -9.62
CA GLY A 162 -15.73 -11.91 -8.86
C GLY A 162 -15.99 -12.58 -7.50
N ARG A 163 -15.09 -13.44 -6.99
CA ARG A 163 -15.21 -14.08 -5.68
C ARG A 163 -14.55 -13.24 -4.59
N PRO A 164 -15.16 -13.08 -3.40
CA PRO A 164 -14.51 -12.40 -2.29
C PRO A 164 -13.16 -13.04 -1.94
N LEU A 165 -12.16 -12.21 -1.62
CA LEU A 165 -10.89 -12.71 -1.11
C LEU A 165 -11.07 -13.33 0.29
N PRO A 166 -10.28 -14.35 0.68
CA PRO A 166 -10.37 -14.99 1.99
C PRO A 166 -9.71 -14.13 3.08
N LEU A 167 -10.34 -13.01 3.42
CA LEU A 167 -9.83 -12.05 4.39
C LEU A 167 -9.70 -12.67 5.77
N HIS A 168 -8.69 -12.26 6.55
CA HIS A 168 -8.42 -12.80 7.88
C HIS A 168 -8.92 -11.89 8.99
N PHE A 169 -8.90 -10.57 8.77
CA PHE A 169 -9.35 -9.56 9.72
C PHE A 169 -9.61 -8.24 9.01
N GLY A 170 -10.29 -7.33 9.71
CA GLY A 170 -10.45 -5.96 9.27
C GLY A 170 -10.19 -4.98 10.41
N ILE A 171 -9.87 -3.75 10.05
CA ILE A 171 -9.58 -2.65 10.97
C ILE A 171 -10.71 -1.63 10.85
N ASP A 172 -11.32 -1.27 11.98
CA ASP A 172 -12.27 -0.16 12.07
C ASP A 172 -11.51 1.15 11.87
N VAL A 173 -11.73 1.78 10.73
CA VAL A 173 -11.10 3.06 10.37
C VAL A 173 -12.07 4.24 10.45
N THR A 174 -13.24 4.07 11.06
CA THR A 174 -14.28 5.09 11.16
C THR A 174 -13.72 6.41 11.69
N ALA A 175 -12.94 6.37 12.77
CA ALA A 175 -12.32 7.56 13.38
C ALA A 175 -11.15 8.15 12.55
N ALA A 176 -10.66 7.43 11.53
CA ALA A 176 -9.55 7.84 10.68
C ALA A 176 -9.99 8.27 9.27
N MET A 177 -11.28 8.11 8.92
CA MET A 177 -11.78 8.42 7.57
C MET A 177 -11.47 9.83 7.11
N GLY A 178 -11.61 10.83 7.99
CA GLY A 178 -11.29 12.22 7.63
C GLY A 178 -9.81 12.47 7.28
N VAL A 179 -8.88 11.66 7.83
CA VAL A 179 -7.46 11.70 7.45
C VAL A 179 -7.25 10.96 6.13
N LYS A 180 -7.80 9.76 5.99
CA LYS A 180 -7.76 8.96 4.76
C LYS A 180 -8.27 9.76 3.54
N GLU A 181 -9.39 10.45 3.71
CA GLU A 181 -9.99 11.31 2.68
C GLU A 181 -9.03 12.44 2.26
N LYS A 182 -8.38 13.10 3.23
CA LYS A 182 -7.39 14.15 2.95
C LYS A 182 -6.13 13.60 2.26
N MET A 183 -5.67 12.41 2.67
CA MET A 183 -4.52 11.76 2.02
C MET A 183 -4.82 11.48 0.55
N LEU A 184 -5.96 10.85 0.25
CA LEU A 184 -6.37 10.57 -1.12
C LEU A 184 -6.62 11.87 -1.93
N ALA A 185 -7.15 12.91 -1.30
CA ALA A 185 -7.38 14.21 -1.95
C ALA A 185 -6.08 14.94 -2.36
N CYS A 186 -4.91 14.54 -1.86
CA CYS A 186 -3.62 15.04 -2.34
C CYS A 186 -3.36 14.66 -3.80
N HIS A 187 -3.93 13.56 -4.29
CA HIS A 187 -3.77 13.07 -5.66
C HIS A 187 -4.70 13.79 -6.65
N GLU A 188 -4.58 15.12 -6.69
CA GLU A 188 -5.44 15.99 -7.49
C GLU A 188 -5.33 15.71 -9.00
N SER A 189 -4.12 15.42 -9.47
CA SER A 189 -3.88 15.10 -10.88
C SER A 189 -4.68 13.88 -11.34
N GLN A 190 -4.77 12.85 -10.48
CA GLN A 190 -5.51 11.63 -10.77
C GLN A 190 -7.02 11.82 -10.56
N ARG A 191 -7.42 12.54 -9.51
CA ARG A 191 -8.83 12.88 -9.26
C ARG A 191 -9.45 13.61 -10.44
N SER A 192 -8.83 14.70 -10.89
CA SER A 192 -9.32 15.49 -12.02
C SER A 192 -9.43 14.67 -13.31
N TRP A 193 -8.45 13.78 -13.56
CA TRP A 193 -8.47 12.88 -14.71
C TRP A 193 -9.63 11.88 -14.67
N LEU A 194 -9.80 11.17 -13.55
CA LEU A 194 -10.82 10.13 -13.37
C LEU A 194 -12.24 10.71 -13.35
N GLU A 195 -12.47 11.83 -12.68
CA GLU A 195 -13.77 12.49 -12.62
C GLU A 195 -14.20 13.03 -13.98
N TYR A 196 -13.27 13.61 -14.73
CA TYR A 196 -13.57 14.16 -16.06
C TYR A 196 -13.83 13.06 -17.10
N HIS A 197 -12.95 12.08 -17.21
CA HIS A 197 -13.01 11.07 -18.27
C HIS A 197 -13.93 9.89 -17.98
N ASN A 198 -13.94 9.40 -16.74
CA ASN A 198 -14.66 8.20 -16.36
C ASN A 198 -15.91 8.50 -15.53
N LYS A 199 -16.17 9.77 -15.20
CA LYS A 199 -17.23 10.18 -14.24
C LYS A 199 -17.09 9.42 -12.90
N PHE A 200 -15.86 9.11 -12.54
CA PHE A 200 -15.51 8.33 -11.37
C PHE A 200 -15.41 9.28 -10.17
N ALA A 201 -16.40 9.30 -9.33
CA ALA A 201 -16.43 10.09 -8.10
C ALA A 201 -15.37 9.55 -7.10
N TYR A 202 -14.10 9.93 -7.30
CA TYR A 202 -12.89 9.31 -6.75
C TYR A 202 -12.93 9.16 -5.22
N ILE A 203 -13.17 10.24 -4.51
CA ILE A 203 -13.26 10.23 -3.04
C ILE A 203 -14.48 9.43 -2.56
N GLU A 204 -15.64 9.61 -3.21
CA GLU A 204 -16.86 8.91 -2.81
C GLU A 204 -16.75 7.39 -3.04
N GLN A 205 -16.05 6.95 -4.08
CA GLN A 205 -15.80 5.53 -4.30
C GLN A 205 -14.89 4.93 -3.23
N MET A 206 -13.86 5.64 -2.81
CA MET A 206 -13.04 5.21 -1.68
C MET A 206 -13.88 5.06 -0.40
N LYS A 207 -14.78 6.02 -0.13
CA LYS A 207 -15.70 5.94 1.01
C LYS A 207 -16.64 4.74 0.89
N GLU A 208 -17.20 4.50 -0.30
CA GLU A 208 -18.10 3.37 -0.55
C GLU A 208 -17.38 2.04 -0.32
N LYS A 209 -16.16 1.87 -0.88
CA LYS A 209 -15.33 0.68 -0.67
C LYS A 209 -14.97 0.48 0.81
N SER A 210 -14.65 1.55 1.52
CA SER A 210 -14.40 1.48 2.96
C SER A 210 -15.67 1.12 3.75
N ARG A 211 -16.84 1.59 3.32
CA ARG A 211 -18.13 1.25 3.91
C ARG A 211 -18.52 -0.22 3.65
N GLU A 212 -18.29 -0.73 2.42
CA GLU A 212 -18.49 -2.14 2.10
C GLU A 212 -17.61 -3.05 2.98
N GLN A 213 -16.36 -2.71 3.17
CA GLN A 213 -15.46 -3.45 4.06
C GLN A 213 -15.86 -3.29 5.54
N GLY A 214 -16.35 -2.12 5.94
CA GLY A 214 -16.91 -1.89 7.27
C GLY A 214 -18.07 -2.82 7.60
N LYS A 215 -18.98 -3.05 6.64
CA LYS A 215 -20.10 -4.00 6.80
C LYS A 215 -19.61 -5.41 7.11
N VAL A 216 -18.51 -5.85 6.49
CA VAL A 216 -17.93 -7.20 6.72
C VAL A 216 -17.53 -7.39 8.19
N ILE A 217 -17.06 -6.34 8.83
CA ILE A 217 -16.58 -6.36 10.22
C ILE A 217 -17.57 -5.76 11.23
N GLY A 218 -18.79 -5.42 10.80
CA GLY A 218 -19.79 -4.81 11.67
C GLY A 218 -19.43 -3.39 12.15
N ARG A 219 -18.80 -2.60 11.29
CA ARG A 219 -18.39 -1.20 11.54
C ARG A 219 -18.89 -0.28 10.42
N GLU A 220 -18.83 1.03 10.65
CA GLU A 220 -19.23 2.01 9.63
C GLU A 220 -18.26 2.02 8.45
N TYR A 221 -16.95 2.07 8.73
CA TYR A 221 -15.88 2.00 7.73
C TYR A 221 -14.80 1.01 8.16
N GLY A 222 -14.32 0.21 7.22
CA GLY A 222 -13.30 -0.79 7.46
C GLY A 222 -12.25 -0.84 6.37
N GLU A 223 -11.08 -1.36 6.73
CA GLU A 223 -10.03 -1.81 5.83
C GLU A 223 -9.68 -3.25 6.19
N CYS A 224 -9.82 -4.17 5.24
CA CYS A 224 -9.69 -5.60 5.48
C CYS A 224 -8.41 -6.15 4.87
N PHE A 225 -7.84 -7.17 5.54
CA PHE A 225 -6.51 -7.67 5.23
C PHE A 225 -6.43 -9.20 5.25
N LEU A 226 -5.45 -9.70 4.46
CA LEU A 226 -4.91 -11.04 4.58
C LEU A 226 -3.52 -10.95 5.18
N GLN A 227 -3.17 -11.84 6.09
CA GLN A 227 -1.81 -11.96 6.59
C GLN A 227 -1.03 -13.01 5.80
N HIS A 228 0.19 -12.69 5.42
CA HIS A 228 1.13 -13.66 4.86
C HIS A 228 1.59 -14.62 5.97
N ARG A 229 1.20 -15.90 5.86
CA ARG A 229 1.53 -16.94 6.84
C ARG A 229 2.40 -18.02 6.21
N SER A 230 3.60 -17.67 5.78
CA SER A 230 4.55 -18.59 5.17
C SER A 230 5.90 -18.57 5.90
N VAL A 231 6.77 -19.51 5.57
CA VAL A 231 8.09 -19.68 6.19
C VAL A 231 8.87 -18.36 6.22
N GLY A 232 9.42 -18.03 7.38
CA GLY A 232 10.23 -16.85 7.63
C GLY A 232 9.46 -15.66 8.19
N HIS A 233 8.17 -15.50 7.89
CA HIS A 233 7.37 -14.39 8.40
C HIS A 233 6.68 -14.74 9.72
N PRO A 234 6.45 -13.75 10.63
CA PRO A 234 5.62 -13.96 11.83
C PRO A 234 4.17 -14.31 11.46
N HIS A 235 3.53 -15.18 12.27
CA HIS A 235 2.17 -15.67 12.01
C HIS A 235 1.11 -15.12 12.98
N ASP A 236 1.53 -14.54 14.09
CA ASP A 236 0.68 -13.77 15.00
C ASP A 236 0.24 -12.45 14.34
N ASN A 237 -0.93 -11.95 14.72
CA ASN A 237 -1.45 -10.71 14.15
C ASN A 237 -1.03 -9.51 15.00
N ILE A 238 0.13 -8.94 14.71
CA ILE A 238 0.63 -7.75 15.42
C ILE A 238 -0.31 -6.54 15.28
N LEU A 239 -1.06 -6.41 14.18
CA LEU A 239 -2.03 -5.32 14.03
C LEU A 239 -3.17 -5.43 15.04
N ALA A 240 -3.59 -6.65 15.39
CA ALA A 240 -4.56 -6.87 16.45
C ALA A 240 -4.00 -6.49 17.83
N GLU A 241 -2.72 -6.77 18.09
CA GLU A 241 -2.06 -6.36 19.33
C GLU A 241 -1.97 -4.83 19.44
N ILE A 242 -1.56 -4.14 18.37
CA ILE A 242 -1.36 -2.69 18.35
C ILE A 242 -2.70 -1.93 18.44
N LEU A 243 -3.69 -2.37 17.66
CA LEU A 243 -4.94 -1.64 17.45
C LEU A 243 -6.08 -2.10 18.38
N GLY A 244 -5.92 -3.25 19.05
CA GLY A 244 -6.88 -3.77 20.02
C GLY A 244 -8.29 -3.92 19.43
N ASP A 245 -9.30 -3.34 20.07
CA ASP A 245 -10.72 -3.43 19.70
C ASP A 245 -11.06 -2.88 18.29
N LEU A 246 -10.14 -2.13 17.68
CA LEU A 246 -10.30 -1.69 16.28
C LEU A 246 -10.03 -2.81 15.29
N CYS A 247 -9.34 -3.89 15.69
CA CYS A 247 -9.06 -5.04 14.83
C CYS A 247 -10.09 -6.15 15.08
N VAL A 248 -10.85 -6.49 14.06
CA VAL A 248 -11.91 -7.52 14.10
C VAL A 248 -11.46 -8.73 13.28
N THR A 249 -11.36 -9.89 13.91
CA THR A 249 -11.05 -11.16 13.23
C THR A 249 -12.27 -11.63 12.42
N LEU A 250 -12.02 -12.17 11.22
CA LEU A 250 -13.02 -12.73 10.30
C LEU A 250 -12.98 -14.26 10.29
#